data_dd2a289b660e4348259ba40b48d5878f
#
_entry.id   dd2a289b660e4348259ba40b48d5878f
#
_cell.length_a   1.000
_cell.length_b   1.000
_cell.length_c   1.000
_cell.angle_alpha   90.00
_cell.angle_beta   90.00
_cell.angle_gamma   90.00
#
_symmetry.space_group_name_H-M   'P 1'
#
loop_
_entity.id
_entity.type
_entity.pdbx_description
1 polymer ?
#
loop_
_entity_poly.entity_id
_entity_poly.type
_entity_poly.pdbx_seq_one_letter_code
_entity_poly.pdbx_strand_id
1 'polypeptide(L)'
;MKKYIIWLTVICCCLAATINITTAEDQTRLNSDNTIPNSTIIKNNLFSITIPKELNGVYETEIENDKISVFHKESKKAGFGGFAFGIKAYKSPADHANLPGGKKIGELRKKSLFKPSGTLYDIVLKHPTDVQYDYTKNQQAPDTYKRLYDLGDTIAVHGIKGSIYYKNQGTKGEDLYKDVLKKHITAINEKWDSIKLENENMSYMYNIVSQTNNNALEKIGYVYYDTNADGIEELLIGEISDGTWKGVIYDIYTTVNREPKHVISGGSRDRYYVCDGSFICNEYSSGAMESGVRVYILVENSTELFPQVSFKYDGYINSKNPWFLSYGSETDDNKWENVSEQTFNERKKVFERYERFDFIPLKSYKESD
;
A
#
# COMPACT_ATOMS: atom_id res chain seq x y z
N MET A 1 -17.44 38.08 2.82
CA MET A 1 -16.24 37.59 2.10
C MET A 1 -14.90 37.73 2.84
N LYS A 2 -14.79 38.40 4.00
CA LYS A 2 -13.50 38.50 4.75
C LYS A 2 -13.28 37.46 5.86
N LYS A 3 -14.29 36.62 6.19
CA LYS A 3 -14.17 35.62 7.27
C LYS A 3 -13.62 34.26 6.81
N TYR A 4 -13.61 33.95 5.51
CA TYR A 4 -13.13 32.67 4.98
C TYR A 4 -11.62 32.65 4.70
N ILE A 5 -10.97 33.79 4.56
CA ILE A 5 -9.52 33.87 4.25
C ILE A 5 -8.66 33.63 5.50
N ILE A 6 -9.16 33.92 6.70
CA ILE A 6 -8.42 33.72 7.96
C ILE A 6 -8.35 32.23 8.35
N TRP A 7 -9.31 31.42 7.91
CA TRP A 7 -9.36 29.99 8.22
C TRP A 7 -8.36 29.15 7.41
N LEU A 8 -8.12 29.52 6.17
CA LEU A 8 -7.11 28.81 5.35
C LEU A 8 -5.67 29.07 5.81
N THR A 9 -5.41 30.27 6.37
CA THR A 9 -4.06 30.61 6.86
C THR A 9 -3.71 29.94 8.18
N VAL A 10 -4.67 29.64 9.05
CA VAL A 10 -4.40 28.95 10.32
C VAL A 10 -4.12 27.46 10.10
N ILE A 11 -4.80 26.82 9.14
CA ILE A 11 -4.49 25.40 8.78
C ILE A 11 -3.13 25.29 8.10
N CYS A 12 -2.73 26.26 7.28
CA CYS A 12 -1.42 26.28 6.64
C CYS A 12 -0.27 26.55 7.63
N CYS A 13 -0.48 27.36 8.68
CA CYS A 13 0.57 27.65 9.67
C CYS A 13 0.77 26.52 10.69
N CYS A 14 -0.24 25.71 11.01
CA CYS A 14 -0.07 24.54 11.88
C CYS A 14 0.61 23.37 11.16
N LEU A 15 0.50 23.28 9.83
CA LEU A 15 1.22 22.29 9.02
C LEU A 15 2.69 22.64 8.77
N ALA A 16 3.10 23.91 9.00
CA ALA A 16 4.49 24.34 8.75
C ALA A 16 5.42 24.25 9.97
N ALA A 17 4.92 23.93 11.16
CA ALA A 17 5.70 24.12 12.39
C ALA A 17 6.31 22.84 12.99
N THR A 18 6.01 21.62 12.52
CA THR A 18 6.58 20.39 13.11
C THR A 18 6.69 19.21 12.13
N ILE A 19 7.03 19.46 10.88
CA ILE A 19 7.51 18.37 10.04
C ILE A 19 9.04 18.38 10.12
N ASN A 20 9.59 17.91 11.21
CA ASN A 20 10.89 17.26 11.21
C ASN A 20 10.68 15.88 10.58
N ILE A 21 10.74 15.85 9.26
CA ILE A 21 10.73 14.61 8.49
C ILE A 21 12.08 13.92 8.70
N THR A 22 12.16 13.07 9.71
CA THR A 22 13.15 11.98 9.80
C THR A 22 12.72 10.83 8.87
N THR A 23 12.49 11.08 7.58
CA THR A 23 11.99 10.04 6.67
C THR A 23 12.86 9.85 5.43
N ALA A 24 13.81 10.72 5.17
CA ALA A 24 14.72 10.55 4.03
C ALA A 24 16.01 9.82 4.40
N GLU A 25 16.42 9.80 5.66
CA GLU A 25 17.69 9.19 6.07
C GLU A 25 17.59 7.71 6.46
N ASP A 26 16.47 7.24 7.00
CA ASP A 26 16.32 5.82 7.35
C ASP A 26 16.03 4.92 6.13
N GLN A 27 15.33 5.42 5.13
CA GLN A 27 15.15 4.70 3.86
C GLN A 27 16.40 4.77 2.97
N THR A 28 17.23 5.80 3.10
CA THR A 28 18.54 5.87 2.45
C THR A 28 19.54 4.89 3.06
N ARG A 29 19.40 4.51 4.33
CA ARG A 29 20.25 3.47 4.95
C ARG A 29 19.90 2.05 4.48
N LEU A 30 18.62 1.76 4.14
CA LEU A 30 18.23 0.49 3.53
C LEU A 30 18.62 0.37 2.04
N ASN A 31 18.81 1.50 1.35
CA ASN A 31 19.16 1.52 -0.07
C ASN A 31 20.66 1.79 -0.36
N SER A 32 21.49 2.11 0.65
CA SER A 32 22.89 2.47 0.42
C SER A 32 23.90 1.37 0.63
N ASP A 33 23.53 0.21 1.19
CA ASP A 33 24.49 -0.86 1.52
C ASP A 33 24.23 -2.23 0.89
N ASN A 34 23.25 -2.36 -0.04
CA ASN A 34 23.15 -3.54 -0.91
C ASN A 34 23.85 -3.30 -2.26
N THR A 35 25.10 -2.88 -2.25
CA THR A 35 25.99 -3.20 -3.36
C THR A 35 26.19 -4.70 -3.31
N ILE A 36 25.47 -5.45 -4.18
CA ILE A 36 25.80 -6.85 -4.42
C ILE A 36 27.27 -6.84 -4.88
N PRO A 37 28.21 -7.39 -4.07
CA PRO A 37 29.61 -7.44 -4.47
C PRO A 37 29.67 -8.14 -5.82
N ASN A 38 30.35 -7.59 -6.83
CA ASN A 38 30.45 -8.11 -8.19
C ASN A 38 29.28 -7.84 -9.13
N SER A 39 28.62 -6.68 -9.08
CA SER A 39 27.62 -6.30 -10.07
C SER A 39 27.88 -4.92 -10.67
N THR A 40 27.32 -4.66 -11.87
CA THR A 40 27.29 -3.36 -12.55
C THR A 40 25.88 -2.83 -12.52
N ILE A 41 25.70 -1.59 -12.03
CA ILE A 41 24.41 -0.90 -11.97
C ILE A 41 24.25 0.00 -13.19
N ILE A 42 23.17 -0.20 -13.93
CA ILE A 42 22.78 0.60 -15.09
C ILE A 42 21.48 1.30 -14.75
N LYS A 43 21.38 2.63 -14.97
CA LYS A 43 20.23 3.44 -14.54
C LYS A 43 19.77 4.38 -15.64
N ASN A 44 18.44 4.64 -15.65
CA ASN A 44 17.80 5.72 -16.40
C ASN A 44 17.18 6.75 -15.44
N ASN A 45 16.15 7.51 -15.87
CA ASN A 45 15.51 8.54 -15.04
C ASN A 45 14.44 8.00 -14.06
N LEU A 46 14.09 6.72 -14.14
CA LEU A 46 13.02 6.10 -13.35
C LEU A 46 13.49 4.95 -12.47
N PHE A 47 14.38 4.10 -13.00
CA PHE A 47 14.82 2.89 -12.33
C PHE A 47 16.27 2.53 -12.69
N SER A 48 16.80 1.56 -11.99
CA SER A 48 18.08 0.92 -12.32
C SER A 48 17.92 -0.58 -12.41
N ILE A 49 18.82 -1.23 -13.15
CA ILE A 49 18.99 -2.66 -13.22
C ILE A 49 20.39 -3.05 -12.78
N THR A 50 20.53 -4.28 -12.29
CA THR A 50 21.81 -4.81 -11.82
C THR A 50 22.24 -6.00 -12.67
N ILE A 51 23.39 -5.88 -13.34
CA ILE A 51 23.97 -6.94 -14.16
C ILE A 51 25.22 -7.51 -13.45
N PRO A 52 25.38 -8.84 -13.34
CA PRO A 52 26.57 -9.48 -12.78
C PRO A 52 27.85 -9.07 -13.49
N LYS A 53 28.93 -8.77 -12.77
CA LYS A 53 30.22 -8.33 -13.33
C LYS A 53 30.87 -9.35 -14.26
N GLU A 54 30.57 -10.62 -14.09
CA GLU A 54 31.05 -11.70 -14.95
C GLU A 54 30.55 -11.60 -16.40
N LEU A 55 29.53 -10.79 -16.64
CA LEU A 55 29.03 -10.44 -17.98
C LEU A 55 29.65 -9.15 -18.53
N ASN A 56 30.55 -8.49 -17.81
CA ASN A 56 31.21 -7.29 -18.30
C ASN A 56 31.99 -7.59 -19.59
N GLY A 57 31.83 -6.69 -20.56
CA GLY A 57 32.44 -6.86 -21.89
C GLY A 57 31.61 -7.72 -22.86
N VAL A 58 30.63 -8.50 -22.37
CA VAL A 58 29.74 -9.34 -23.18
C VAL A 58 28.57 -8.56 -23.77
N TYR A 59 28.16 -7.48 -23.12
CA TYR A 59 26.97 -6.70 -23.50
C TYR A 59 27.26 -5.24 -23.78
N GLU A 60 26.35 -4.62 -24.47
CA GLU A 60 26.18 -3.17 -24.62
C GLU A 60 24.78 -2.77 -24.19
N THR A 61 24.59 -1.51 -23.79
CA THR A 61 23.30 -1.00 -23.37
C THR A 61 22.89 0.25 -24.14
N GLU A 62 21.61 0.35 -24.44
CA GLU A 62 20.97 1.57 -24.89
C GLU A 62 20.02 2.07 -23.80
N ILE A 63 20.19 3.32 -23.39
CA ILE A 63 19.48 3.89 -22.24
C ILE A 63 18.65 5.08 -22.74
N GLU A 64 17.34 4.97 -22.55
CA GLU A 64 16.35 6.03 -22.77
C GLU A 64 15.81 6.50 -21.42
N ASN A 65 14.98 7.55 -21.40
CA ASN A 65 14.44 8.11 -20.15
C ASN A 65 13.62 7.09 -19.31
N ASP A 66 12.93 6.18 -19.99
CA ASP A 66 12.00 5.21 -19.41
C ASP A 66 12.34 3.76 -19.80
N LYS A 67 13.46 3.53 -20.48
CA LYS A 67 13.83 2.21 -21.00
C LYS A 67 15.34 1.96 -20.88
N ILE A 68 15.69 0.70 -20.62
CA ILE A 68 17.05 0.18 -20.71
C ILE A 68 16.99 -1.07 -21.58
N SER A 69 17.77 -1.09 -22.66
CA SER A 69 17.91 -2.24 -23.55
C SER A 69 19.31 -2.82 -23.43
N VAL A 70 19.39 -4.14 -23.40
CA VAL A 70 20.65 -4.90 -23.27
C VAL A 70 20.86 -5.74 -24.53
N PHE A 71 22.02 -5.60 -25.10
CA PHE A 71 22.41 -6.27 -26.35
C PHE A 71 23.66 -7.12 -26.14
N HIS A 72 23.69 -8.28 -26.75
CA HIS A 72 24.89 -9.09 -26.87
C HIS A 72 25.86 -8.44 -27.87
N LYS A 73 27.01 -8.02 -27.38
CA LYS A 73 27.96 -7.18 -28.11
C LYS A 73 28.46 -7.80 -29.41
N GLU A 74 28.84 -9.07 -29.39
CA GLU A 74 29.35 -9.77 -30.55
C GLU A 74 28.30 -9.97 -31.63
N SER A 75 27.08 -10.36 -31.26
CA SER A 75 25.97 -10.54 -32.21
C SER A 75 25.58 -9.19 -32.85
N LYS A 76 25.55 -8.12 -32.05
CA LYS A 76 25.27 -6.76 -32.56
C LYS A 76 26.34 -6.30 -33.56
N LYS A 77 27.60 -6.50 -33.20
CA LYS A 77 28.75 -6.15 -34.09
C LYS A 77 28.75 -6.98 -35.39
N ALA A 78 28.26 -8.21 -35.32
CA ALA A 78 28.15 -9.09 -36.50
C ALA A 78 26.92 -8.77 -37.39
N GLY A 79 26.08 -7.80 -37.03
CA GLY A 79 24.92 -7.38 -37.81
C GLY A 79 23.62 -8.13 -37.54
N PHE A 80 23.56 -9.02 -36.53
CA PHE A 80 22.38 -9.80 -36.19
C PHE A 80 21.48 -9.13 -35.15
N GLY A 81 21.68 -7.85 -34.85
CA GLY A 81 20.91 -7.10 -33.86
C GLY A 81 21.36 -7.29 -32.42
N GLY A 82 21.52 -8.53 -31.96
CA GLY A 82 22.05 -8.87 -30.64
C GLY A 82 21.14 -8.53 -29.44
N PHE A 83 19.90 -8.07 -29.65
CA PHE A 83 18.98 -7.73 -28.56
C PHE A 83 18.74 -8.94 -27.67
N ALA A 84 19.05 -8.85 -26.40
CA ALA A 84 18.85 -9.92 -25.42
C ALA A 84 17.56 -9.70 -24.61
N PHE A 85 17.41 -8.52 -24.02
CA PHE A 85 16.20 -8.10 -23.34
C PHE A 85 16.15 -6.57 -23.17
N GLY A 86 14.95 -6.06 -22.86
CA GLY A 86 14.74 -4.66 -22.49
C GLY A 86 13.77 -4.52 -21.34
N ILE A 87 14.01 -3.52 -20.51
CA ILE A 87 13.10 -3.13 -19.42
C ILE A 87 12.56 -1.76 -19.75
N LYS A 88 11.24 -1.60 -19.76
CA LYS A 88 10.59 -0.31 -20.02
C LYS A 88 9.51 -0.03 -18.99
N ALA A 89 9.45 1.24 -18.56
CA ALA A 89 8.39 1.76 -17.71
C ALA A 89 7.28 2.37 -18.58
N TYR A 90 6.06 1.83 -18.48
CA TYR A 90 4.88 2.38 -19.11
C TYR A 90 4.00 3.02 -18.05
N LYS A 91 3.42 4.18 -18.33
CA LYS A 91 2.47 4.80 -17.39
C LYS A 91 1.30 3.86 -17.15
N SER A 92 1.03 3.55 -15.89
CA SER A 92 -0.01 2.59 -15.47
C SER A 92 -1.42 3.24 -15.54
N PRO A 93 -2.47 2.47 -15.90
CA PRO A 93 -2.41 1.10 -16.44
C PRO A 93 -1.93 1.09 -17.89
N ALA A 94 -1.04 0.17 -18.23
CA ALA A 94 -0.60 -0.04 -19.60
C ALA A 94 -1.30 -1.25 -20.22
N ASP A 95 -1.61 -1.16 -21.51
CA ASP A 95 -2.17 -2.28 -22.27
C ASP A 95 -1.06 -3.28 -22.62
N HIS A 96 -0.84 -4.26 -21.73
CA HIS A 96 0.19 -5.27 -21.89
C HIS A 96 -0.16 -6.33 -22.94
N ALA A 97 -1.46 -6.52 -23.24
CA ALA A 97 -1.92 -7.52 -24.20
C ALA A 97 -1.43 -7.22 -25.63
N ASN A 98 -1.14 -5.94 -25.92
CA ASN A 98 -0.67 -5.48 -27.23
C ASN A 98 0.87 -5.32 -27.31
N LEU A 99 1.63 -5.85 -26.34
CA LEU A 99 3.09 -5.78 -26.33
C LEU A 99 3.71 -7.15 -26.70
N PRO A 100 3.99 -7.46 -27.97
CA PRO A 100 4.58 -8.73 -28.37
C PRO A 100 5.88 -9.02 -27.59
N GLY A 101 5.98 -10.19 -26.96
CA GLY A 101 7.12 -10.57 -26.13
C GLY A 101 7.29 -9.78 -24.84
N GLY A 102 6.29 -8.97 -24.44
CA GLY A 102 6.30 -8.19 -23.20
C GLY A 102 5.64 -8.92 -22.06
N LYS A 103 6.25 -8.83 -20.85
CA LYS A 103 5.74 -9.38 -19.60
C LYS A 103 5.86 -8.32 -18.50
N LYS A 104 4.78 -8.00 -17.82
CA LYS A 104 4.85 -7.15 -16.62
C LYS A 104 5.63 -7.89 -15.54
N ILE A 105 6.67 -7.26 -15.00
CA ILE A 105 7.53 -7.83 -13.95
C ILE A 105 7.43 -7.07 -12.63
N GLY A 106 6.71 -5.97 -12.61
CA GLY A 106 6.46 -5.21 -11.41
C GLY A 106 5.88 -3.84 -11.71
N GLU A 107 5.83 -3.01 -10.70
CA GLU A 107 5.37 -1.63 -10.75
C GLU A 107 6.40 -0.70 -10.15
N LEU A 108 6.38 0.56 -10.59
CA LEU A 108 7.23 1.60 -10.06
C LEU A 108 6.37 2.82 -9.75
N ARG A 109 6.50 3.35 -8.53
CA ARG A 109 5.90 4.64 -8.16
C ARG A 109 6.98 5.71 -8.09
N LYS A 110 6.76 6.82 -8.80
CA LYS A 110 7.61 8.00 -8.75
C LYS A 110 6.88 9.16 -8.14
N LYS A 111 7.32 9.61 -6.97
CA LYS A 111 6.79 10.79 -6.28
C LYS A 111 7.39 12.07 -6.86
N SER A 112 6.65 13.16 -6.79
CA SER A 112 7.12 14.51 -7.10
C SER A 112 6.48 15.52 -6.17
N LEU A 113 7.06 16.72 -6.07
CA LEU A 113 6.52 17.84 -5.28
C LEU A 113 5.08 18.22 -5.69
N PHE A 114 4.75 18.06 -6.99
CA PHE A 114 3.42 18.39 -7.53
C PHE A 114 2.43 17.22 -7.49
N LYS A 115 2.89 16.00 -7.18
CA LYS A 115 2.07 14.80 -7.05
C LYS A 115 2.63 13.92 -5.94
N PRO A 116 2.29 14.19 -4.67
CA PRO A 116 2.76 13.44 -3.52
C PRO A 116 2.37 11.95 -3.58
N SER A 117 1.15 11.62 -4.03
CA SER A 117 0.69 10.24 -4.28
C SER A 117 1.52 9.51 -5.34
N GLY A 118 2.34 10.22 -6.12
CA GLY A 118 3.21 9.66 -7.12
C GLY A 118 2.53 9.36 -8.46
N THR A 119 3.33 8.96 -9.42
CA THR A 119 2.88 8.43 -10.72
C THR A 119 3.29 6.98 -10.80
N LEU A 120 2.32 6.10 -11.07
CA LEU A 120 2.53 4.67 -11.24
C LEU A 120 2.97 4.36 -12.67
N TYR A 121 3.89 3.42 -12.78
CA TYR A 121 4.36 2.84 -14.03
C TYR A 121 4.37 1.33 -13.93
N ASP A 122 3.90 0.66 -14.98
CA ASP A 122 4.09 -0.76 -15.16
C ASP A 122 5.48 -1.03 -15.72
N ILE A 123 6.25 -1.85 -15.05
CA ILE A 123 7.59 -2.24 -15.49
C ILE A 123 7.48 -3.52 -16.30
N VAL A 124 7.84 -3.42 -17.57
CA VAL A 124 7.68 -4.50 -18.54
C VAL A 124 9.05 -4.97 -19.01
N LEU A 125 9.30 -6.26 -18.83
CA LEU A 125 10.38 -6.99 -19.48
C LEU A 125 9.94 -7.32 -20.91
N LYS A 126 10.84 -7.13 -21.87
CA LYS A 126 10.64 -7.53 -23.26
C LYS A 126 11.82 -8.38 -23.72
N HIS A 127 11.53 -9.56 -24.25
CA HIS A 127 12.46 -10.38 -25.00
C HIS A 127 12.29 -10.20 -26.52
N PRO A 128 13.33 -10.50 -27.33
CA PRO A 128 13.17 -10.52 -28.76
C PRO A 128 12.21 -11.62 -29.20
N THR A 129 11.46 -11.35 -30.27
CA THR A 129 10.57 -12.32 -30.93
C THR A 129 11.29 -13.06 -32.06
N ASP A 130 12.44 -12.55 -32.50
CA ASP A 130 13.24 -13.09 -33.61
C ASP A 130 14.64 -13.46 -33.12
N VAL A 131 15.34 -14.31 -33.89
CA VAL A 131 16.73 -14.67 -33.64
C VAL A 131 17.64 -13.45 -33.77
N GLN A 132 18.43 -13.19 -32.74
CA GLN A 132 19.29 -12.01 -32.63
C GLN A 132 20.80 -12.34 -32.69
N TYR A 133 21.16 -13.50 -33.22
CA TYR A 133 22.53 -14.01 -33.32
C TYR A 133 22.71 -14.78 -34.62
N ASP A 134 23.96 -15.08 -34.99
CA ASP A 134 24.28 -15.87 -36.20
C ASP A 134 23.88 -17.32 -36.05
N TYR A 135 22.67 -17.66 -36.47
CA TYR A 135 22.12 -19.00 -36.45
C TYR A 135 22.78 -19.93 -37.49
N THR A 136 23.41 -19.36 -38.51
CA THR A 136 23.98 -20.14 -39.64
C THR A 136 25.22 -20.91 -39.24
N LYS A 137 25.98 -20.45 -38.24
CA LYS A 137 27.24 -21.09 -37.83
C LYS A 137 27.04 -22.36 -36.99
N ASN A 138 26.17 -22.32 -36.00
CA ASN A 138 26.06 -23.42 -35.03
C ASN A 138 24.62 -23.90 -34.80
N GLN A 139 23.61 -23.31 -35.41
CA GLN A 139 22.19 -23.56 -35.16
C GLN A 139 21.75 -23.41 -33.67
N GLN A 140 22.61 -22.83 -32.84
CA GLN A 140 22.38 -22.59 -31.41
C GLN A 140 22.82 -21.18 -31.01
N ALA A 141 22.20 -20.64 -29.98
CA ALA A 141 22.59 -19.37 -29.40
C ALA A 141 24.01 -19.48 -28.79
N PRO A 142 24.89 -18.49 -28.98
CA PRO A 142 26.12 -18.40 -28.19
C PRO A 142 25.81 -18.45 -26.69
N ASP A 143 26.60 -19.15 -25.90
CA ASP A 143 26.38 -19.26 -24.43
C ASP A 143 26.30 -17.89 -23.74
N THR A 144 27.11 -16.94 -24.17
CA THR A 144 27.10 -15.58 -23.65
C THR A 144 25.82 -14.83 -23.99
N TYR A 145 25.25 -15.02 -25.18
CA TYR A 145 23.95 -14.51 -25.56
C TYR A 145 22.84 -15.13 -24.72
N LYS A 146 22.86 -16.47 -24.57
CA LYS A 146 21.86 -17.19 -23.77
C LYS A 146 21.87 -16.73 -22.31
N ARG A 147 23.05 -16.57 -21.72
CA ARG A 147 23.18 -16.07 -20.32
C ARG A 147 22.59 -14.68 -20.17
N LEU A 148 22.78 -13.76 -21.16
CA LEU A 148 22.14 -12.46 -21.14
C LEU A 148 20.63 -12.53 -21.29
N TYR A 149 20.14 -13.40 -22.19
CA TYR A 149 18.71 -13.61 -22.41
C TYR A 149 18.04 -14.12 -21.12
N ASP A 150 18.59 -15.19 -20.52
CA ASP A 150 18.07 -15.80 -19.29
C ASP A 150 18.16 -14.83 -18.09
N LEU A 151 19.15 -13.94 -18.06
CA LEU A 151 19.24 -12.88 -17.05
C LEU A 151 18.03 -11.96 -17.06
N GLY A 152 17.43 -11.68 -18.23
CA GLY A 152 16.23 -10.85 -18.34
C GLY A 152 15.11 -11.32 -17.41
N ASP A 153 14.87 -12.64 -17.31
CA ASP A 153 13.80 -13.20 -16.46
C ASP A 153 14.09 -13.10 -14.95
N THR A 154 15.34 -12.93 -14.56
CA THR A 154 15.78 -12.83 -13.16
C THR A 154 16.35 -11.46 -12.79
N ILE A 155 16.29 -10.51 -13.71
CA ILE A 155 16.91 -9.19 -13.55
C ILE A 155 16.44 -8.47 -12.29
N ALA A 156 17.38 -7.96 -11.51
CA ALA A 156 17.08 -7.12 -10.37
C ALA A 156 16.81 -5.68 -10.84
N VAL A 157 15.60 -5.21 -10.56
CA VAL A 157 15.18 -3.84 -10.83
C VAL A 157 15.06 -3.11 -9.49
N HIS A 158 15.51 -1.85 -9.44
CA HIS A 158 15.46 -1.01 -8.25
C HIS A 158 14.92 0.36 -8.60
N GLY A 159 14.14 0.96 -7.69
CA GLY A 159 13.79 2.37 -7.77
C GLY A 159 15.03 3.25 -7.61
N ILE A 160 15.06 4.40 -8.29
CA ILE A 160 16.04 5.45 -8.06
C ILE A 160 15.44 6.52 -7.13
N LYS A 161 16.24 7.55 -6.77
CA LYS A 161 15.79 8.64 -5.90
C LYS A 161 14.39 9.17 -6.27
N GLY A 162 13.45 9.09 -5.35
CA GLY A 162 12.03 9.46 -5.53
C GLY A 162 11.18 8.41 -6.25
N SER A 163 11.72 7.19 -6.48
CA SER A 163 10.98 6.08 -7.08
C SER A 163 11.11 4.83 -6.22
N ILE A 164 10.01 4.06 -6.09
CA ILE A 164 9.95 2.78 -5.38
C ILE A 164 9.52 1.72 -6.39
N TYR A 165 10.23 0.61 -6.44
CA TYR A 165 9.91 -0.54 -7.30
C TYR A 165 9.28 -1.67 -6.49
N TYR A 166 8.21 -2.22 -7.00
CA TYR A 166 7.47 -3.34 -6.42
C TYR A 166 7.47 -4.51 -7.40
N LYS A 167 8.07 -5.63 -7.01
CA LYS A 167 8.26 -6.80 -7.87
C LYS A 167 6.99 -7.64 -7.98
N ASN A 168 6.62 -8.00 -9.22
CA ASN A 168 5.61 -9.03 -9.55
C ASN A 168 4.21 -8.83 -8.92
N GLN A 169 3.80 -7.58 -8.62
CA GLN A 169 2.53 -7.35 -7.97
C GLN A 169 1.77 -6.19 -8.61
N GLY A 170 0.44 -6.30 -8.59
CA GLY A 170 -0.46 -5.24 -9.00
C GLY A 170 -0.66 -4.19 -7.91
N THR A 171 -1.49 -3.17 -8.20
CA THR A 171 -1.97 -2.17 -7.25
C THR A 171 -3.37 -2.52 -6.75
N LYS A 172 -4.01 -3.51 -7.38
CA LYS A 172 -5.38 -3.91 -7.10
C LYS A 172 -5.46 -4.86 -5.92
N GLY A 173 -6.43 -4.63 -5.06
CA GLY A 173 -6.67 -5.46 -3.90
C GLY A 173 -6.86 -6.93 -4.22
N GLU A 174 -7.48 -7.25 -5.36
CA GLU A 174 -7.67 -8.62 -5.84
C GLU A 174 -6.36 -9.41 -5.98
N ASP A 175 -5.30 -8.73 -6.42
CA ASP A 175 -3.98 -9.35 -6.60
C ASP A 175 -3.20 -9.44 -5.28
N LEU A 176 -3.45 -8.48 -4.36
CA LEU A 176 -2.63 -8.28 -3.17
C LEU A 176 -3.09 -9.13 -1.98
N TYR A 177 -4.41 -9.31 -1.79
CA TYR A 177 -4.96 -9.82 -0.53
C TYR A 177 -5.66 -11.17 -0.62
N LYS A 178 -5.52 -11.91 -1.72
CA LYS A 178 -6.21 -13.20 -1.89
C LYS A 178 -5.95 -14.21 -0.77
N ASP A 179 -4.72 -14.30 -0.29
CA ASP A 179 -4.38 -15.23 0.80
C ASP A 179 -4.96 -14.78 2.15
N VAL A 180 -5.06 -13.46 2.37
CA VAL A 180 -5.73 -12.88 3.53
C VAL A 180 -7.21 -13.25 3.52
N LEU A 181 -7.90 -13.05 2.40
CA LEU A 181 -9.33 -13.40 2.28
C LEU A 181 -9.58 -14.89 2.46
N LYS A 182 -8.73 -15.76 1.90
CA LYS A 182 -8.81 -17.21 2.13
C LYS A 182 -8.70 -17.57 3.61
N LYS A 183 -7.76 -16.94 4.32
CA LYS A 183 -7.57 -17.13 5.76
C LYS A 183 -8.83 -16.76 6.55
N HIS A 184 -9.48 -15.63 6.22
CA HIS A 184 -10.71 -15.19 6.85
C HIS A 184 -11.87 -16.16 6.58
N ILE A 185 -12.04 -16.60 5.33
CA ILE A 185 -13.04 -17.59 4.96
C ILE A 185 -12.83 -18.90 5.73
N THR A 186 -11.58 -19.35 5.85
CA THR A 186 -11.23 -20.54 6.64
C THR A 186 -11.56 -20.36 8.12
N ALA A 187 -11.18 -19.23 8.71
CA ALA A 187 -11.44 -18.93 10.12
C ALA A 187 -12.93 -18.96 10.45
N ILE A 188 -13.78 -18.41 9.58
CA ILE A 188 -15.23 -18.37 9.74
C ILE A 188 -15.84 -19.76 9.56
N ASN A 189 -15.43 -20.52 8.53
CA ASN A 189 -15.94 -21.87 8.26
C ASN A 189 -15.58 -22.85 9.38
N GLU A 190 -14.35 -22.76 9.90
CA GLU A 190 -13.87 -23.61 11.00
C GLU A 190 -14.29 -23.09 12.38
N LYS A 191 -15.00 -21.95 12.43
CA LYS A 191 -15.49 -21.31 13.67
C LYS A 191 -14.38 -21.12 14.71
N TRP A 192 -13.29 -20.48 14.28
CA TRP A 192 -12.18 -20.18 15.20
C TRP A 192 -12.67 -19.42 16.42
N ASP A 193 -12.16 -19.82 17.59
CA ASP A 193 -12.47 -19.12 18.82
C ASP A 193 -11.71 -17.77 18.93
N SER A 194 -12.09 -16.97 19.91
CA SER A 194 -11.53 -15.64 20.09
C SER A 194 -10.01 -15.66 20.33
N ILE A 195 -9.51 -16.68 21.02
CA ILE A 195 -8.07 -16.81 21.30
C ILE A 195 -7.28 -17.10 20.02
N LYS A 196 -7.77 -18.02 19.19
CA LYS A 196 -7.15 -18.35 17.91
C LYS A 196 -7.19 -17.16 16.96
N LEU A 197 -8.31 -16.44 16.89
CA LEU A 197 -8.44 -15.22 16.08
C LEU A 197 -7.42 -14.15 16.50
N GLU A 198 -7.30 -13.88 17.80
CA GLU A 198 -6.36 -12.89 18.33
C GLU A 198 -4.90 -13.27 18.04
N ASN A 199 -4.52 -14.53 18.23
CA ASN A 199 -3.19 -15.04 17.91
C ASN A 199 -2.83 -14.93 16.43
N GLU A 200 -3.85 -14.88 15.56
CA GLU A 200 -3.70 -14.74 14.10
C GLU A 200 -3.88 -13.29 13.61
N ASN A 201 -3.92 -12.33 14.54
CA ASN A 201 -4.20 -10.91 14.28
C ASN A 201 -5.51 -10.70 13.50
N MET A 202 -6.59 -11.24 14.00
CA MET A 202 -7.93 -11.13 13.44
C MET A 202 -8.91 -10.72 14.53
N SER A 203 -9.92 -9.94 14.14
CA SER A 203 -10.97 -9.51 15.08
C SER A 203 -11.75 -10.69 15.67
N TYR A 204 -11.95 -10.68 16.99
CA TYR A 204 -12.82 -11.64 17.67
C TYR A 204 -14.30 -11.53 17.25
N MET A 205 -14.67 -10.46 16.55
CA MET A 205 -16.02 -10.25 16.06
C MET A 205 -16.46 -11.36 15.10
N TYR A 206 -15.53 -11.98 14.36
CA TYR A 206 -15.85 -13.14 13.50
C TYR A 206 -16.40 -14.31 14.30
N ASN A 207 -15.89 -14.57 15.50
CA ASN A 207 -16.43 -15.59 16.39
C ASN A 207 -17.87 -15.24 16.83
N ILE A 208 -18.11 -13.98 17.25
CA ILE A 208 -19.44 -13.52 17.66
C ILE A 208 -20.45 -13.68 16.52
N VAL A 209 -20.13 -13.20 15.32
CA VAL A 209 -21.00 -13.31 14.15
C VAL A 209 -21.25 -14.78 13.78
N SER A 210 -20.22 -15.62 13.85
CA SER A 210 -20.34 -17.07 13.54
C SER A 210 -21.16 -17.86 14.54
N GLN A 211 -21.19 -17.43 15.80
CA GLN A 211 -22.03 -18.05 16.85
C GLN A 211 -23.49 -17.64 16.73
N THR A 212 -23.77 -16.43 16.28
CA THR A 212 -25.13 -15.87 16.21
C THR A 212 -25.80 -16.07 14.85
N ASN A 213 -25.02 -16.40 13.81
CA ASN A 213 -25.52 -16.55 12.43
C ASN A 213 -25.01 -17.83 11.77
N ASN A 214 -25.93 -18.64 11.23
CA ASN A 214 -25.57 -19.82 10.44
C ASN A 214 -24.89 -19.47 9.10
N ASN A 215 -25.07 -18.25 8.63
CA ASN A 215 -24.55 -17.75 7.34
C ASN A 215 -23.53 -16.60 7.56
N ALA A 216 -22.55 -16.78 8.44
CA ALA A 216 -21.59 -15.75 8.79
C ALA A 216 -20.85 -15.17 7.57
N LEU A 217 -20.52 -16.01 6.57
CA LEU A 217 -19.91 -15.54 5.30
C LEU A 217 -20.80 -14.61 4.45
N GLU A 218 -22.10 -14.55 4.72
CA GLU A 218 -23.03 -13.59 4.10
C GLU A 218 -23.13 -12.30 4.91
N LYS A 219 -22.75 -12.33 6.18
CA LYS A 219 -22.81 -11.20 7.10
C LYS A 219 -21.49 -10.48 7.26
N ILE A 220 -20.41 -11.10 6.87
CA ILE A 220 -19.07 -10.52 6.83
C ILE A 220 -18.67 -10.34 5.37
N GLY A 221 -18.18 -9.18 5.04
CA GLY A 221 -17.77 -8.85 3.68
C GLY A 221 -16.46 -8.05 3.66
N TYR A 222 -16.02 -7.73 2.48
CA TYR A 222 -14.79 -7.00 2.24
C TYR A 222 -14.98 -5.91 1.18
N VAL A 223 -14.09 -4.94 1.20
CA VAL A 223 -13.95 -3.93 0.16
C VAL A 223 -12.48 -3.57 0.01
N TYR A 224 -12.06 -3.24 -1.21
CA TYR A 224 -10.78 -2.65 -1.49
C TYR A 224 -10.95 -1.14 -1.59
N TYR A 225 -10.14 -0.39 -0.84
CA TYR A 225 -10.25 1.05 -0.79
C TYR A 225 -8.88 1.68 -0.49
N ASP A 226 -8.47 2.66 -1.26
CA ASP A 226 -7.22 3.40 -1.05
C ASP A 226 -7.41 4.44 0.06
N THR A 227 -7.18 4.02 1.32
CA THR A 227 -7.45 4.82 2.52
C THR A 227 -6.44 5.93 2.76
N ASN A 228 -5.25 5.84 2.17
CA ASN A 228 -4.17 6.81 2.38
C ASN A 228 -3.82 7.60 1.11
N ALA A 229 -4.61 7.43 0.04
CA ALA A 229 -4.45 8.07 -1.26
C ALA A 229 -3.07 7.82 -1.91
N ASP A 230 -2.49 6.67 -1.65
CA ASP A 230 -1.19 6.30 -2.16
C ASP A 230 -1.23 5.58 -3.51
N GLY A 231 -2.44 5.23 -3.98
CA GLY A 231 -2.70 4.55 -5.25
C GLY A 231 -2.63 3.04 -5.15
N ILE A 232 -2.51 2.48 -3.94
CA ILE A 232 -2.61 1.05 -3.63
C ILE A 232 -3.83 0.87 -2.74
N GLU A 233 -4.70 -0.07 -3.08
CA GLU A 233 -5.90 -0.33 -2.30
C GLU A 233 -5.55 -1.10 -1.03
N GLU A 234 -6.08 -0.68 0.12
CA GLU A 234 -6.17 -1.46 1.34
C GLU A 234 -7.32 -2.45 1.28
N LEU A 235 -7.24 -3.51 2.07
CA LEU A 235 -8.34 -4.44 2.31
C LEU A 235 -9.01 -4.08 3.63
N LEU A 236 -10.29 -3.75 3.55
CA LEU A 236 -11.17 -3.53 4.70
C LEU A 236 -12.15 -4.69 4.80
N ILE A 237 -12.22 -5.34 5.96
CA ILE A 237 -13.16 -6.43 6.23
C ILE A 237 -14.09 -5.99 7.35
N GLY A 238 -15.39 -6.12 7.13
CA GLY A 238 -16.37 -5.62 8.10
C GLY A 238 -17.72 -6.33 8.05
N GLU A 239 -18.65 -5.81 8.83
CA GLU A 239 -20.00 -6.35 8.89
C GLU A 239 -20.89 -5.76 7.80
N ILE A 240 -21.61 -6.64 7.11
CA ILE A 240 -22.68 -6.25 6.22
C ILE A 240 -23.91 -5.96 7.06
N SER A 241 -24.12 -4.69 7.34
CA SER A 241 -25.22 -4.19 8.14
C SER A 241 -25.83 -2.93 7.54
N ASP A 242 -27.06 -2.62 7.98
CA ASP A 242 -27.78 -1.41 7.61
C ASP A 242 -27.76 -0.39 8.76
N GLY A 243 -28.14 0.84 8.46
CA GLY A 243 -28.34 1.89 9.47
C GLY A 243 -27.02 2.36 10.10
N THR A 244 -27.03 2.52 11.43
CA THR A 244 -25.93 3.12 12.19
C THR A 244 -24.62 2.35 12.09
N TRP A 245 -24.67 1.03 11.93
CA TRP A 245 -23.52 0.14 11.89
C TRP A 245 -22.98 -0.08 10.48
N LYS A 246 -23.61 0.49 9.44
CA LYS A 246 -23.12 0.37 8.08
C LYS A 246 -21.73 1.00 7.96
N GLY A 247 -20.79 0.20 7.43
CA GLY A 247 -19.40 0.61 7.24
C GLY A 247 -18.47 0.34 8.41
N VAL A 248 -18.92 -0.37 9.49
CA VAL A 248 -18.04 -0.83 10.56
C VAL A 248 -17.01 -1.79 10.02
N ILE A 249 -15.75 -1.53 10.34
CA ILE A 249 -14.60 -2.33 9.91
C ILE A 249 -14.14 -3.19 11.08
N TYR A 250 -13.95 -4.49 10.83
CA TYR A 250 -13.42 -5.45 11.79
C TYR A 250 -11.90 -5.60 11.66
N ASP A 251 -11.37 -5.62 10.44
CA ASP A 251 -9.92 -5.66 10.20
C ASP A 251 -9.53 -4.75 9.04
N ILE A 252 -8.37 -4.13 9.18
CA ILE A 252 -7.72 -3.35 8.13
C ILE A 252 -6.38 -4.02 7.80
N TYR A 253 -6.14 -4.24 6.51
CA TYR A 253 -4.86 -4.68 5.98
C TYR A 253 -4.36 -3.68 4.96
N THR A 254 -3.08 -3.37 5.04
CA THR A 254 -2.34 -2.59 4.03
C THR A 254 -1.22 -3.42 3.44
N THR A 255 -0.44 -2.85 2.56
CA THR A 255 0.77 -3.49 2.06
C THR A 255 2.02 -2.74 2.50
N VAL A 256 3.01 -3.49 2.95
CA VAL A 256 4.38 -3.00 3.15
C VAL A 256 5.26 -3.70 2.13
N ASN A 257 5.84 -2.95 1.20
CA ASN A 257 6.60 -3.50 0.07
C ASN A 257 5.80 -4.53 -0.75
N ARG A 258 4.50 -4.29 -0.93
CA ARG A 258 3.55 -5.18 -1.62
C ARG A 258 3.25 -6.50 -0.92
N GLU A 259 3.66 -6.66 0.30
CA GLU A 259 3.25 -7.78 1.14
C GLU A 259 2.10 -7.35 2.05
N PRO A 260 0.98 -8.08 2.06
CA PRO A 260 -0.12 -7.81 2.98
C PRO A 260 0.34 -7.81 4.43
N LYS A 261 -0.02 -6.79 5.15
CA LYS A 261 0.24 -6.64 6.59
C LYS A 261 -1.03 -6.20 7.30
N HIS A 262 -1.29 -6.79 8.45
CA HIS A 262 -2.38 -6.39 9.32
C HIS A 262 -2.06 -5.04 9.96
N VAL A 263 -3.04 -4.13 9.99
CA VAL A 263 -2.95 -2.80 10.60
C VAL A 263 -3.59 -2.81 11.98
N ILE A 264 -4.89 -3.16 12.04
CA ILE A 264 -5.68 -3.07 13.27
C ILE A 264 -6.90 -3.99 13.20
N SER A 265 -7.31 -4.50 14.35
CA SER A 265 -8.58 -5.20 14.54
C SER A 265 -9.54 -4.40 15.41
N GLY A 266 -10.80 -4.30 14.98
CA GLY A 266 -11.88 -3.70 15.72
C GLY A 266 -12.63 -4.70 16.60
N GLY A 267 -13.47 -4.16 17.50
CA GLY A 267 -14.30 -4.92 18.41
C GLY A 267 -15.67 -4.28 18.66
N SER A 268 -16.46 -4.86 19.54
CA SER A 268 -17.81 -4.37 19.84
C SER A 268 -17.86 -2.96 20.45
N ARG A 269 -16.80 -2.59 21.20
CA ARG A 269 -16.65 -1.28 21.83
C ARG A 269 -15.44 -0.51 21.32
N ASP A 270 -14.87 -0.93 20.21
CA ASP A 270 -13.68 -0.37 19.60
C ASP A 270 -13.83 -0.52 18.08
N ARG A 271 -14.62 0.39 17.49
CA ARG A 271 -15.11 0.29 16.11
C ARG A 271 -14.36 1.22 15.20
N TYR A 272 -13.99 0.71 14.03
CA TYR A 272 -13.28 1.47 13.02
C TYR A 272 -14.16 1.79 11.82
N TYR A 273 -13.92 2.99 11.24
CA TYR A 273 -14.56 3.50 10.03
C TYR A 273 -13.53 4.26 9.21
N VAL A 274 -13.73 4.36 7.93
CA VAL A 274 -13.11 5.42 7.13
C VAL A 274 -13.99 6.65 7.21
N CYS A 275 -13.42 7.81 7.47
CA CYS A 275 -14.14 9.06 7.53
C CYS A 275 -13.48 10.14 6.66
N ASP A 276 -14.33 10.98 6.07
CA ASP A 276 -13.92 12.10 5.19
C ASP A 276 -12.93 11.71 4.09
N GLY A 277 -13.12 10.47 3.55
CA GLY A 277 -12.42 9.94 2.39
C GLY A 277 -11.05 9.30 2.64
N SER A 278 -10.36 9.58 3.75
CA SER A 278 -8.99 9.06 3.97
C SER A 278 -8.55 8.98 5.42
N PHE A 279 -9.35 9.39 6.38
CA PHE A 279 -9.03 9.20 7.78
C PHE A 279 -9.58 7.88 8.28
N ILE A 280 -8.85 7.22 9.18
CA ILE A 280 -9.36 6.08 9.95
C ILE A 280 -9.85 6.60 11.29
N CYS A 281 -11.15 6.48 11.53
CA CYS A 281 -11.81 6.89 12.75
C CYS A 281 -12.08 5.68 13.62
N ASN A 282 -11.68 5.76 14.88
CA ASN A 282 -11.94 4.75 15.89
C ASN A 282 -12.92 5.30 16.92
N GLU A 283 -14.13 4.74 16.97
CA GLU A 283 -15.08 5.00 18.06
C GLU A 283 -14.84 4.01 19.17
N TYR A 284 -14.55 4.48 20.39
CA TYR A 284 -14.35 3.61 21.54
C TYR A 284 -15.24 3.97 22.72
N SER A 285 -15.48 2.99 23.60
CA SER A 285 -16.20 3.20 24.85
C SER A 285 -15.73 2.22 25.93
N SER A 286 -15.27 2.73 27.06
CA SER A 286 -14.96 1.98 28.26
C SER A 286 -16.16 1.87 29.21
N GLY A 287 -17.28 2.55 28.91
CA GLY A 287 -18.49 2.57 29.70
C GLY A 287 -19.26 3.89 29.58
N ALA A 288 -20.24 4.10 30.47
CA ALA A 288 -21.08 5.30 30.44
C ALA A 288 -20.33 6.59 30.76
N MET A 289 -19.20 6.49 31.46
CA MET A 289 -18.42 7.64 31.92
C MET A 289 -17.19 7.92 31.07
N GLU A 290 -16.85 7.03 30.09
CA GLU A 290 -15.70 7.22 29.22
C GLU A 290 -15.99 6.68 27.83
N SER A 291 -15.86 7.56 26.84
CA SER A 291 -15.98 7.22 25.42
C SER A 291 -15.28 8.28 24.57
N GLY A 292 -15.06 7.95 23.30
CA GLY A 292 -14.43 8.94 22.41
C GLY A 292 -14.32 8.51 20.97
N VAL A 293 -13.64 9.39 20.22
CA VAL A 293 -13.27 9.15 18.82
C VAL A 293 -11.81 9.52 18.64
N ARG A 294 -11.05 8.63 18.04
CA ARG A 294 -9.66 8.85 17.64
C ARG A 294 -9.59 8.89 16.14
N VAL A 295 -8.83 9.82 15.61
CA VAL A 295 -8.69 10.01 14.16
C VAL A 295 -7.24 9.82 13.76
N TYR A 296 -7.01 8.96 12.78
CA TYR A 296 -5.70 8.57 12.31
C TYR A 296 -5.56 8.76 10.80
N ILE A 297 -4.31 8.87 10.36
CA ILE A 297 -3.91 8.65 8.95
C ILE A 297 -3.10 7.35 8.92
N LEU A 298 -3.44 6.46 7.99
CA LEU A 298 -2.60 5.32 7.69
C LEU A 298 -1.37 5.78 6.91
N VAL A 299 -0.19 5.52 7.46
CA VAL A 299 1.07 5.92 6.82
C VAL A 299 1.33 5.03 5.61
N GLU A 300 1.67 5.66 4.50
CA GLU A 300 2.00 4.98 3.25
C GLU A 300 3.11 3.93 3.44
N ASN A 301 2.95 2.75 2.84
CA ASN A 301 3.90 1.63 2.89
C ASN A 301 4.29 1.23 4.32
N SER A 302 3.37 1.35 5.27
CA SER A 302 3.54 1.08 6.70
C SER A 302 2.23 0.59 7.30
N THR A 303 2.29 -0.08 8.45
CA THR A 303 1.13 -0.41 9.27
C THR A 303 0.82 0.64 10.33
N GLU A 304 1.56 1.74 10.34
CA GLU A 304 1.43 2.78 11.33
C GLU A 304 0.17 3.62 11.12
N LEU A 305 -0.62 3.76 12.17
CA LEU A 305 -1.71 4.72 12.27
C LEU A 305 -1.20 5.97 12.98
N PHE A 306 -0.95 7.03 12.21
CA PHE A 306 -0.45 8.29 12.76
C PHE A 306 -1.63 9.13 13.34
N PRO A 307 -1.66 9.39 14.66
CA PRO A 307 -2.76 10.08 15.31
C PRO A 307 -2.83 11.57 14.87
N GLN A 308 -4.02 12.01 14.53
CA GLN A 308 -4.30 13.39 14.13
C GLN A 308 -4.97 14.17 15.23
N VAL A 309 -6.09 13.67 15.72
CA VAL A 309 -6.88 14.28 16.78
C VAL A 309 -7.66 13.22 17.52
N SER A 310 -7.82 13.41 18.81
CA SER A 310 -8.62 12.56 19.68
C SER A 310 -9.64 13.39 20.45
N PHE A 311 -10.86 12.88 20.53
CA PHE A 311 -12.00 13.44 21.25
C PHE A 311 -12.38 12.49 22.36
N LYS A 312 -12.39 12.93 23.61
CA LYS A 312 -12.72 12.11 24.77
C LYS A 312 -13.81 12.76 25.61
N TYR A 313 -14.86 12.00 25.88
CA TYR A 313 -15.75 12.26 27.01
C TYR A 313 -15.20 11.50 28.21
N ASP A 314 -14.90 12.18 29.29
CA ASP A 314 -14.38 11.58 30.52
C ASP A 314 -14.99 12.22 31.76
N GLY A 315 -16.08 11.62 32.24
CA GLY A 315 -16.79 12.07 33.43
C GLY A 315 -16.09 11.71 34.75
N TYR A 316 -15.05 10.84 34.71
CA TYR A 316 -14.23 10.57 35.88
C TYR A 316 -13.25 11.70 36.17
N ILE A 317 -12.63 12.25 35.11
CA ILE A 317 -11.68 13.36 35.24
C ILE A 317 -12.42 14.66 35.60
N ASN A 318 -13.51 14.98 34.90
CA ASN A 318 -14.28 16.21 35.15
C ASN A 318 -15.76 15.97 34.89
N SER A 319 -16.53 15.68 35.95
CA SER A 319 -17.96 15.40 35.83
C SER A 319 -18.80 16.61 35.45
N LYS A 320 -18.29 17.84 35.63
CA LYS A 320 -19.01 19.08 35.29
C LYS A 320 -18.74 19.54 33.85
N ASN A 321 -17.58 19.20 33.32
CA ASN A 321 -17.20 19.53 31.96
C ASN A 321 -16.33 18.35 31.39
N PRO A 322 -16.95 17.24 30.98
CA PRO A 322 -16.24 15.99 30.67
C PRO A 322 -15.62 15.96 29.26
N TRP A 323 -15.54 17.09 28.55
CA TRP A 323 -15.17 17.16 27.15
C TRP A 323 -13.69 17.51 26.99
N PHE A 324 -12.93 16.60 26.36
CA PHE A 324 -11.50 16.76 26.16
C PHE A 324 -11.13 16.56 24.68
N LEU A 325 -10.12 17.32 24.26
CA LEU A 325 -9.56 17.31 22.91
C LEU A 325 -8.05 17.19 23.00
N SER A 326 -7.45 16.35 22.14
CA SER A 326 -5.99 16.25 22.00
C SER A 326 -5.60 16.20 20.53
N TYR A 327 -4.52 16.89 20.17
CA TYR A 327 -3.92 16.81 18.84
C TYR A 327 -2.64 15.96 18.89
N GLY A 328 -2.50 15.01 17.94
CA GLY A 328 -1.40 14.07 17.89
C GLY A 328 -1.58 12.91 18.86
N SER A 329 -0.49 12.39 19.45
CA SER A 329 -0.53 11.23 20.33
C SER A 329 -1.29 11.51 21.63
N GLU A 330 -2.25 10.65 21.94
CA GLU A 330 -3.03 10.67 23.20
C GLU A 330 -2.30 10.08 24.42
N THR A 331 -1.11 9.53 24.20
CA THR A 331 -0.32 8.89 25.27
C THR A 331 0.33 9.91 26.23
N ASP A 332 0.27 11.20 25.89
CA ASP A 332 0.78 12.29 26.73
C ASP A 332 -0.39 12.97 27.44
N ASP A 333 -0.60 12.66 28.71
CA ASP A 333 -1.67 13.23 29.54
C ASP A 333 -1.66 14.78 29.58
N ASN A 334 -0.51 15.41 29.32
CA ASN A 334 -0.37 16.85 29.29
C ASN A 334 -0.92 17.52 28.02
N LYS A 335 -1.30 16.73 27.01
CA LYS A 335 -1.82 17.24 25.73
C LYS A 335 -3.34 17.33 25.66
N TRP A 336 -4.07 16.83 26.66
CA TRP A 336 -5.51 16.92 26.70
C TRP A 336 -5.97 18.31 27.12
N GLU A 337 -6.70 18.98 26.24
CA GLU A 337 -7.35 20.25 26.51
C GLU A 337 -8.79 20.01 26.93
N ASN A 338 -9.21 20.56 28.11
CA ASN A 338 -10.60 20.53 28.53
C ASN A 338 -11.35 21.66 27.83
N VAL A 339 -12.31 21.33 26.99
CA VAL A 339 -13.03 22.25 26.12
C VAL A 339 -14.53 22.30 26.46
N SER A 340 -15.26 23.28 25.95
CA SER A 340 -16.72 23.28 26.07
C SER A 340 -17.35 22.19 25.21
N GLU A 341 -18.54 21.72 25.59
CA GLU A 341 -19.32 20.76 24.77
C GLU A 341 -19.54 21.28 23.35
N GLN A 342 -19.82 22.55 23.20
CA GLN A 342 -19.99 23.19 21.90
C GLN A 342 -18.72 23.09 21.06
N THR A 343 -17.57 23.45 21.60
CA THR A 343 -16.27 23.34 20.90
C THR A 343 -15.97 21.90 20.52
N PHE A 344 -16.21 20.96 21.44
CA PHE A 344 -16.02 19.53 21.21
C PHE A 344 -16.85 19.05 20.02
N ASN A 345 -18.17 19.32 20.03
CA ASN A 345 -19.07 18.87 18.98
C ASN A 345 -18.79 19.54 17.62
N GLU A 346 -18.48 20.83 17.60
CA GLU A 346 -18.11 21.55 16.37
C GLU A 346 -16.85 20.97 15.72
N ARG A 347 -15.84 20.62 16.52
CA ARG A 347 -14.59 20.03 16.02
C ARG A 347 -14.77 18.58 15.59
N LYS A 348 -15.49 17.77 16.37
CA LYS A 348 -15.75 16.36 16.08
C LYS A 348 -16.58 16.19 14.81
N LYS A 349 -17.52 17.08 14.55
CA LYS A 349 -18.42 17.03 13.38
C LYS A 349 -17.69 16.96 12.04
N VAL A 350 -16.47 17.47 11.94
CA VAL A 350 -15.65 17.40 10.72
C VAL A 350 -15.36 15.94 10.34
N PHE A 351 -15.26 15.04 11.32
CA PHE A 351 -14.90 13.63 11.13
C PHE A 351 -16.11 12.68 11.21
N GLU A 352 -17.33 13.17 11.24
CA GLU A 352 -18.55 12.35 11.35
C GLU A 352 -19.09 11.86 10.00
N ARG A 353 -18.47 12.23 8.89
CA ARG A 353 -18.84 11.73 7.56
C ARG A 353 -18.17 10.40 7.30
N TYR A 354 -18.76 9.34 7.85
CA TYR A 354 -18.27 7.97 7.67
C TYR A 354 -18.63 7.43 6.29
N GLU A 355 -17.66 6.79 5.63
CA GLU A 355 -17.89 6.03 4.41
C GLU A 355 -18.79 4.82 4.75
N ARG A 356 -19.89 4.69 4.01
CA ARG A 356 -20.89 3.63 4.22
C ARG A 356 -20.72 2.56 3.16
N PHE A 357 -19.65 1.77 3.29
CA PHE A 357 -19.29 0.76 2.31
C PHE A 357 -20.39 -0.27 2.08
N ASP A 358 -20.60 -0.63 0.82
CA ASP A 358 -21.34 -1.82 0.41
C ASP A 358 -20.33 -2.97 0.31
N PHE A 359 -20.08 -3.64 1.42
CA PHE A 359 -19.15 -4.76 1.50
C PHE A 359 -19.60 -5.92 0.59
N ILE A 360 -18.67 -6.49 -0.15
CA ILE A 360 -18.86 -7.71 -0.93
C ILE A 360 -18.86 -8.91 0.03
N PRO A 361 -19.92 -9.74 0.12
CA PRO A 361 -19.93 -10.88 1.03
C PRO A 361 -18.75 -11.83 0.80
N LEU A 362 -18.10 -12.30 1.86
CA LEU A 362 -17.03 -13.29 1.76
C LEU A 362 -17.49 -14.59 1.08
N LYS A 363 -18.79 -14.92 1.18
CA LYS A 363 -19.39 -16.06 0.46
C LYS A 363 -19.25 -15.95 -1.06
N SER A 364 -19.24 -14.75 -1.60
CA SER A 364 -19.14 -14.51 -3.05
C SER A 364 -17.72 -14.43 -3.58
N TYR A 365 -16.72 -14.48 -2.69
CA TYR A 365 -15.32 -14.48 -3.09
C TYR A 365 -15.02 -15.73 -3.92
N LYS A 366 -14.54 -15.50 -5.14
CA LYS A 366 -14.05 -16.54 -6.04
C LYS A 366 -12.59 -16.23 -6.33
N GLU A 367 -11.75 -17.24 -6.20
CA GLU A 367 -10.36 -17.12 -6.64
C GLU A 367 -10.36 -16.91 -8.16
N SER A 368 -9.70 -15.85 -8.63
CA SER A 368 -9.37 -15.72 -10.05
C SER A 368 -8.25 -16.72 -10.36
N ASP A 369 -8.50 -17.61 -11.30
CA ASP A 369 -7.56 -18.63 -11.80
C ASP A 369 -6.27 -18.00 -12.36
#